data_6845aa9dccfa0734fef8f24eb84de8e4
#
_entry.id   6845aa9dccfa0734fef8f24eb84de8e4
#
_cell.length_a   1.000
_cell.length_b   1.000
_cell.length_c   1.000
_cell.angle_alpha   90.00
_cell.angle_beta   90.00
_cell.angle_gamma   90.00
#
_symmetry.space_group_name_H-M   'P 1'
#
loop_
_entity.id
_entity.type
_entity.pdbx_description
1 polymer ?
#
loop_
_entity_poly.entity_id
_entity_poly.type
_entity_poly.pdbx_seq_one_letter_code
_entity_poly.pdbx_strand_id
1 'polypeptide(L)'
;MIPRYATEEMNAIWSEENKYTLWTKIEVAVCQAWQEKGIIPREAVLDIEKNASFSVSRIHEIEATTHHDVIAFVTCLAESVGDNGRYIHLGLTSSDVLDTASSLLLKESMEILQNSLEDLMKVVLEKARTYKTTPCIGRTHGIHAEPMTFGMKLLNWYDQLERDVERLDLAKKQINYGKISGAVGTYAHCPPEIEARVCSLLGLQAAPISTQILQRDAHANLVNAVTLLGTALERMALEIRHLQRTEVLEVFEPFSPGQKGSSAMPHKKNPIIAERLCGMARLLRGYALVGMENVALWHERDISHSSAERVIWPDLFHVAHYMLRKARNLIEGLVILPENMQKNLDATRGLFFSQKVLLTLIEEGGMSREDAYRHVQDSAMRCWNGEGHFLELLSQNPEITKALSLETLREIFDVSIYLHHVDTIFARFLTSE
;
A
#
# COMPACT_ATOMS: atom_id res chain seq x y z
N MET A 1 -12.21 -2.22 13.78
CA MET A 1 -12.54 -1.14 12.77
C MET A 1 -14.01 -0.78 12.81
N ILE A 2 -14.40 0.48 12.53
CA ILE A 2 -15.83 0.84 12.41
C ILE A 2 -16.45 0.28 11.12
N PRO A 3 -17.76 -0.06 11.09
CA PRO A 3 -18.38 -0.74 9.94
C PRO A 3 -18.22 -0.01 8.60
N ARG A 4 -18.13 1.33 8.61
CA ARG A 4 -17.96 2.13 7.39
C ARG A 4 -16.67 1.82 6.62
N TYR A 5 -15.63 1.36 7.29
CA TYR A 5 -14.29 1.12 6.73
C TYR A 5 -13.86 -0.34 6.86
N ALA A 6 -14.70 -1.18 7.47
CA ALA A 6 -14.52 -2.61 7.48
C ALA A 6 -14.84 -3.21 6.10
N THR A 7 -14.10 -4.23 5.72
CA THR A 7 -14.35 -5.02 4.52
C THR A 7 -14.74 -6.44 4.90
N GLU A 8 -15.57 -7.09 4.11
CA GLU A 8 -16.08 -8.43 4.43
C GLU A 8 -14.95 -9.45 4.55
N GLU A 9 -13.98 -9.37 3.64
CA GLU A 9 -12.83 -10.27 3.59
C GLU A 9 -11.98 -10.15 4.88
N MET A 10 -11.71 -8.93 5.32
CA MET A 10 -10.97 -8.71 6.56
C MET A 10 -11.80 -9.01 7.81
N ASN A 11 -13.11 -8.78 7.79
CA ASN A 11 -14.00 -9.21 8.87
C ASN A 11 -13.98 -10.73 9.06
N ALA A 12 -13.94 -11.50 7.96
CA ALA A 12 -13.86 -12.96 8.03
C ALA A 12 -12.53 -13.42 8.70
N ILE A 13 -11.39 -12.85 8.27
CA ILE A 13 -10.08 -13.20 8.82
C ILE A 13 -9.97 -12.84 10.30
N TRP A 14 -10.38 -11.62 10.68
CA TRP A 14 -10.21 -11.11 12.04
C TRP A 14 -11.41 -11.35 12.97
N SER A 15 -12.33 -12.26 12.59
CA SER A 15 -13.43 -12.68 13.45
C SER A 15 -12.94 -13.53 14.62
N GLU A 16 -13.71 -13.55 15.72
CA GLU A 16 -13.41 -14.45 16.86
C GLU A 16 -13.52 -15.92 16.47
N GLU A 17 -14.49 -16.26 15.63
CA GLU A 17 -14.63 -17.62 15.09
C GLU A 17 -13.38 -18.06 14.34
N ASN A 18 -12.83 -17.24 13.47
CA ASN A 18 -11.61 -17.57 12.72
C ASN A 18 -10.40 -17.66 13.66
N LYS A 19 -10.27 -16.73 14.61
CA LYS A 19 -9.23 -16.77 15.64
C LYS A 19 -9.22 -18.12 16.37
N TYR A 20 -10.36 -18.54 16.90
CA TYR A 20 -10.44 -19.81 17.65
C TYR A 20 -10.39 -21.04 16.74
N THR A 21 -10.80 -20.93 15.50
CA THR A 21 -10.57 -21.97 14.49
C THR A 21 -9.08 -22.22 14.26
N LEU A 22 -8.29 -21.17 14.12
CA LEU A 22 -6.83 -21.29 13.97
C LEU A 22 -6.16 -21.81 15.24
N TRP A 23 -6.61 -21.38 16.41
CA TRP A 23 -6.10 -21.93 17.67
C TRP A 23 -6.40 -23.43 17.80
N THR A 24 -7.63 -23.86 17.45
CA THR A 24 -7.99 -25.29 17.40
C THR A 24 -7.09 -26.06 16.43
N LYS A 25 -6.87 -25.48 15.22
CA LYS A 25 -5.98 -26.11 14.22
C LYS A 25 -4.55 -26.30 14.73
N ILE A 26 -4.03 -25.35 15.51
CA ILE A 26 -2.70 -25.46 16.12
C ILE A 26 -2.68 -26.54 17.19
N GLU A 27 -3.65 -26.55 18.11
CA GLU A 27 -3.74 -27.58 19.17
C GLU A 27 -3.85 -28.98 18.58
N VAL A 28 -4.67 -29.18 17.56
CA VAL A 28 -4.79 -30.45 16.84
C VAL A 28 -3.48 -30.85 16.17
N ALA A 29 -2.80 -29.90 15.50
CA ALA A 29 -1.50 -30.17 14.86
C ALA A 29 -0.43 -30.56 15.89
N VAL A 30 -0.46 -29.98 17.09
CA VAL A 30 0.41 -30.38 18.20
C VAL A 30 0.11 -31.81 18.66
N CYS A 31 -1.17 -32.18 18.83
CA CYS A 31 -1.56 -33.54 19.16
C CYS A 31 -1.11 -34.57 18.09
N GLN A 32 -1.24 -34.22 16.81
CA GLN A 32 -0.74 -35.04 15.69
C GLN A 32 0.78 -35.26 15.78
N ALA A 33 1.55 -34.18 16.00
CA ALA A 33 2.99 -34.26 16.12
C ALA A 33 3.43 -35.12 17.32
N TRP A 34 2.76 -35.00 18.45
CA TRP A 34 3.00 -35.88 19.62
C TRP A 34 2.60 -37.34 19.37
N GLN A 35 1.55 -37.59 18.59
CA GLN A 35 1.15 -38.94 18.19
C GLN A 35 2.24 -39.62 17.33
N GLU A 36 2.81 -38.86 16.36
CA GLU A 36 3.93 -39.38 15.55
C GLU A 36 5.18 -39.76 16.38
N LYS A 37 5.36 -39.12 17.53
CA LYS A 37 6.38 -39.45 18.51
C LYS A 37 5.97 -40.60 19.50
N GLY A 38 4.75 -41.11 19.36
CA GLY A 38 4.22 -42.19 20.21
C GLY A 38 3.85 -41.76 21.64
N ILE A 39 3.74 -40.47 21.92
CA ILE A 39 3.36 -39.93 23.25
C ILE A 39 1.84 -39.90 23.41
N ILE A 40 1.11 -39.47 22.41
CA ILE A 40 -0.35 -39.49 22.40
C ILE A 40 -0.82 -40.72 21.61
N PRO A 41 -1.74 -41.52 22.17
CA PRO A 41 -2.31 -42.67 21.45
C PRO A 41 -3.03 -42.24 20.18
N ARG A 42 -2.94 -43.03 19.11
CA ARG A 42 -3.57 -42.72 17.82
C ARG A 42 -5.07 -42.55 17.95
N GLU A 43 -5.74 -43.38 18.73
CA GLU A 43 -7.18 -43.32 18.97
C GLU A 43 -7.59 -42.01 19.63
N ALA A 44 -6.77 -41.47 20.52
CA ALA A 44 -7.02 -40.16 21.16
C ALA A 44 -6.90 -39.02 20.17
N VAL A 45 -5.94 -39.05 19.25
CA VAL A 45 -5.79 -38.00 18.21
C VAL A 45 -6.98 -38.04 17.22
N LEU A 46 -7.39 -39.24 16.78
CA LEU A 46 -8.56 -39.39 15.92
C LEU A 46 -9.85 -38.89 16.57
N ASP A 47 -9.99 -39.10 17.87
CA ASP A 47 -11.11 -38.57 18.65
C ASP A 47 -11.06 -37.03 18.76
N ILE A 48 -9.87 -36.47 19.06
CA ILE A 48 -9.64 -35.03 19.09
C ILE A 48 -9.95 -34.38 17.73
N GLU A 49 -9.40 -34.92 16.64
CA GLU A 49 -9.64 -34.43 15.28
C GLU A 49 -11.12 -34.40 14.91
N LYS A 50 -11.89 -35.37 15.35
CA LYS A 50 -13.30 -35.51 15.05
C LYS A 50 -14.21 -34.61 15.91
N ASN A 51 -13.88 -34.47 17.21
CA ASN A 51 -14.78 -33.90 18.20
C ASN A 51 -14.33 -32.52 18.72
N ALA A 52 -13.05 -32.13 18.51
CA ALA A 52 -12.56 -30.83 18.94
C ALA A 52 -13.40 -29.69 18.32
N SER A 53 -14.12 -29.01 19.17
CA SER A 53 -15.00 -27.90 18.80
C SER A 53 -15.05 -26.87 19.92
N PHE A 54 -15.43 -25.67 19.59
CA PHE A 54 -15.53 -24.56 20.54
C PHE A 54 -16.85 -23.81 20.39
N SER A 55 -17.22 -23.09 21.42
CA SER A 55 -18.28 -22.10 21.38
C SER A 55 -17.74 -20.78 21.91
N VAL A 56 -17.82 -19.70 21.11
CA VAL A 56 -17.36 -18.36 21.51
C VAL A 56 -18.02 -17.92 22.81
N SER A 57 -19.33 -18.15 22.95
CA SER A 57 -20.06 -17.82 24.17
C SER A 57 -19.53 -18.60 25.38
N ARG A 58 -19.22 -19.90 25.22
CA ARG A 58 -18.66 -20.71 26.30
C ARG A 58 -17.25 -20.26 26.70
N ILE A 59 -16.42 -19.89 25.73
CA ILE A 59 -15.09 -19.31 25.98
C ILE A 59 -15.24 -18.02 26.81
N HIS A 60 -16.13 -17.12 26.44
CA HIS A 60 -16.38 -15.88 27.21
C HIS A 60 -16.90 -16.14 28.62
N GLU A 61 -17.75 -17.14 28.84
CA GLU A 61 -18.22 -17.56 30.18
C GLU A 61 -17.04 -18.01 31.05
N ILE A 62 -16.14 -18.84 30.51
CA ILE A 62 -14.96 -19.34 31.23
C ILE A 62 -14.00 -18.18 31.49
N GLU A 63 -13.75 -17.32 30.49
CA GLU A 63 -12.85 -16.18 30.61
C GLU A 63 -13.30 -15.17 31.66
N ALA A 64 -14.60 -14.96 31.82
CA ALA A 64 -15.16 -14.10 32.87
C ALA A 64 -14.74 -14.52 34.30
N THR A 65 -14.38 -15.78 34.48
CA THR A 65 -13.88 -16.32 35.76
C THR A 65 -12.36 -16.45 35.80
N THR A 66 -11.76 -16.92 34.71
CA THR A 66 -10.31 -17.20 34.65
C THR A 66 -9.46 -15.96 34.37
N HIS A 67 -10.07 -14.94 33.79
CA HIS A 67 -9.40 -13.72 33.30
C HIS A 67 -8.19 -14.00 32.36
N HIS A 68 -8.29 -15.11 31.60
CA HIS A 68 -7.23 -15.55 30.70
C HIS A 68 -7.85 -16.23 29.46
N ASP A 69 -7.70 -15.58 28.31
CA ASP A 69 -8.31 -16.00 27.04
C ASP A 69 -7.85 -17.39 26.56
N VAL A 70 -6.55 -17.68 26.58
CA VAL A 70 -6.04 -18.98 26.12
C VAL A 70 -6.45 -20.10 27.08
N ILE A 71 -6.43 -19.89 28.40
CA ILE A 71 -6.93 -20.88 29.36
C ILE A 71 -8.43 -21.15 29.13
N ALA A 72 -9.22 -20.11 28.91
CA ALA A 72 -10.64 -20.23 28.63
C ALA A 72 -10.90 -21.05 27.35
N PHE A 73 -10.15 -20.77 26.29
CA PHE A 73 -10.22 -21.52 25.04
C PHE A 73 -9.84 -22.99 25.22
N VAL A 74 -8.66 -23.27 25.83
CA VAL A 74 -8.16 -24.62 26.07
C VAL A 74 -9.14 -25.44 26.90
N THR A 75 -9.74 -24.82 27.94
CA THR A 75 -10.77 -25.45 28.77
C THR A 75 -12.00 -25.81 27.94
N CYS A 76 -12.53 -24.88 27.16
CA CYS A 76 -13.66 -25.11 26.27
C CYS A 76 -13.38 -26.23 25.24
N LEU A 77 -12.19 -26.22 24.64
CA LEU A 77 -11.78 -27.26 23.69
C LEU A 77 -11.67 -28.62 24.36
N ALA A 78 -11.06 -28.69 25.54
CA ALA A 78 -10.93 -29.94 26.32
C ALA A 78 -12.30 -30.50 26.74
N GLU A 79 -13.26 -29.64 27.13
CA GLU A 79 -14.65 -30.05 27.42
C GLU A 79 -15.30 -30.79 26.24
N SER A 80 -14.99 -30.40 24.99
CA SER A 80 -15.60 -30.97 23.78
C SER A 80 -15.11 -32.36 23.43
N VAL A 81 -13.89 -32.75 23.89
CA VAL A 81 -13.27 -34.04 23.59
C VAL A 81 -13.25 -34.99 24.82
N GLY A 82 -13.80 -34.57 25.95
CA GLY A 82 -13.94 -35.41 27.15
C GLY A 82 -12.59 -35.91 27.71
N ASP A 83 -12.45 -37.20 27.97
CA ASP A 83 -11.25 -37.79 28.62
C ASP A 83 -9.94 -37.51 27.84
N ASN A 84 -10.02 -37.35 26.53
CA ASN A 84 -8.87 -37.04 25.67
C ASN A 84 -8.47 -35.55 25.75
N GLY A 85 -9.28 -34.70 26.37
CA GLY A 85 -8.98 -33.29 26.63
C GLY A 85 -7.68 -33.05 27.41
N ARG A 86 -7.20 -34.05 28.16
CA ARG A 86 -5.89 -34.02 28.85
C ARG A 86 -4.68 -33.88 27.94
N TYR A 87 -4.84 -34.10 26.64
CA TYR A 87 -3.77 -33.92 25.64
C TYR A 87 -3.77 -32.55 24.98
N ILE A 88 -4.84 -31.79 25.14
CA ILE A 88 -4.91 -30.42 24.65
C ILE A 88 -3.90 -29.56 25.42
N HIS A 89 -3.18 -28.70 24.70
CA HIS A 89 -2.15 -27.79 25.24
C HIS A 89 -0.94 -28.50 25.86
N LEU A 90 -0.66 -29.76 25.49
CA LEU A 90 0.42 -30.59 26.08
C LEU A 90 1.80 -29.97 25.73
N GLY A 91 2.48 -29.47 26.77
CA GLY A 91 3.84 -28.90 26.67
C GLY A 91 3.91 -27.49 26.14
N LEU A 92 2.78 -26.85 25.85
CA LEU A 92 2.70 -25.51 25.29
C LEU A 92 2.69 -24.42 26.36
N THR A 93 3.02 -23.20 25.91
CA THR A 93 2.64 -21.93 26.56
C THR A 93 1.66 -21.17 25.67
N SER A 94 0.89 -20.24 26.25
CA SER A 94 -0.10 -19.45 25.50
C SER A 94 0.45 -18.83 24.23
N SER A 95 1.67 -18.32 24.25
CA SER A 95 2.27 -17.65 23.08
C SER A 95 2.67 -18.62 21.97
N ASP A 96 2.80 -19.92 22.24
CA ASP A 96 2.98 -20.91 21.17
C ASP A 96 1.75 -20.96 20.26
N VAL A 97 0.56 -20.82 20.83
CA VAL A 97 -0.70 -20.76 20.09
C VAL A 97 -0.92 -19.36 19.51
N LEU A 98 -0.73 -18.29 20.33
CA LEU A 98 -1.02 -16.92 19.94
C LEU A 98 -0.14 -16.43 18.78
N ASP A 99 1.17 -16.60 18.87
CA ASP A 99 2.10 -16.10 17.86
C ASP A 99 1.99 -16.90 16.56
N THR A 100 1.85 -18.23 16.66
CA THR A 100 1.67 -19.10 15.50
C THR A 100 0.34 -18.80 14.78
N ALA A 101 -0.75 -18.57 15.52
CA ALA A 101 -2.02 -18.16 14.95
C ALA A 101 -1.95 -16.75 14.30
N SER A 102 -1.25 -15.83 14.96
CA SER A 102 -1.03 -14.49 14.42
C SER A 102 -0.29 -14.55 13.07
N SER A 103 0.73 -15.37 12.93
CA SER A 103 1.43 -15.57 11.66
C SER A 103 0.50 -16.06 10.55
N LEU A 104 -0.44 -16.96 10.86
CA LEU A 104 -1.44 -17.42 9.89
C LEU A 104 -2.41 -16.29 9.49
N LEU A 105 -2.94 -15.55 10.47
CA LEU A 105 -3.85 -14.41 10.23
C LEU A 105 -3.18 -13.31 9.39
N LEU A 106 -1.93 -12.97 9.73
CA LEU A 106 -1.16 -11.96 9.01
C LEU A 106 -0.85 -12.40 7.57
N LYS A 107 -0.48 -13.69 7.38
CA LYS A 107 -0.23 -14.26 6.05
C LYS A 107 -1.46 -14.20 5.16
N GLU A 108 -2.62 -14.62 5.66
CA GLU A 108 -3.89 -14.59 4.92
C GLU A 108 -4.31 -13.15 4.58
N SER A 109 -4.17 -12.23 5.54
CA SER A 109 -4.43 -10.81 5.33
C SER A 109 -3.52 -10.20 4.25
N MET A 110 -2.23 -10.57 4.26
CA MET A 110 -1.26 -10.13 3.24
C MET A 110 -1.62 -10.64 1.85
N GLU A 111 -2.13 -11.87 1.70
CA GLU A 111 -2.56 -12.41 0.42
C GLU A 111 -3.71 -11.61 -0.20
N ILE A 112 -4.68 -11.21 0.61
CA ILE A 112 -5.78 -10.33 0.16
C ILE A 112 -5.26 -8.95 -0.24
N LEU A 113 -4.33 -8.36 0.53
CA LEU A 113 -3.75 -7.07 0.18
C LEU A 113 -2.95 -7.13 -1.13
N GLN A 114 -2.14 -8.17 -1.32
CA GLN A 114 -1.35 -8.36 -2.55
C GLN A 114 -2.26 -8.49 -3.78
N ASN A 115 -3.30 -9.32 -3.72
CA ASN A 115 -4.27 -9.45 -4.80
C ASN A 115 -4.95 -8.11 -5.12
N SER A 116 -5.34 -7.35 -4.10
CA SER A 116 -5.97 -6.03 -4.28
C SER A 116 -5.01 -4.98 -4.84
N LEU A 117 -3.71 -5.08 -4.50
CA LEU A 117 -2.66 -4.24 -5.07
C LEU A 117 -2.44 -4.55 -6.55
N GLU A 118 -2.36 -5.82 -6.92
CA GLU A 118 -2.24 -6.25 -8.32
C GLU A 118 -3.42 -5.74 -9.17
N ASP A 119 -4.64 -5.79 -8.64
CA ASP A 119 -5.82 -5.28 -9.34
C ASP A 119 -5.78 -3.76 -9.53
N LEU A 120 -5.27 -3.02 -8.54
CA LEU A 120 -5.02 -1.59 -8.70
C LEU A 120 -3.94 -1.33 -9.76
N MET A 121 -2.84 -2.07 -9.73
CA MET A 121 -1.73 -1.93 -10.68
C MET A 121 -2.18 -2.16 -12.12
N LYS A 122 -3.00 -3.17 -12.38
CA LYS A 122 -3.60 -3.43 -13.71
C LYS A 122 -4.35 -2.20 -14.22
N VAL A 123 -5.21 -1.62 -13.38
CA VAL A 123 -6.01 -0.43 -13.73
C VAL A 123 -5.12 0.80 -13.99
N VAL A 124 -4.10 1.01 -13.15
CA VAL A 124 -3.16 2.14 -13.32
C VAL A 124 -2.38 2.01 -14.63
N LEU A 125 -1.87 0.82 -14.93
CA LEU A 125 -1.10 0.56 -16.16
C LEU A 125 -1.95 0.69 -17.43
N GLU A 126 -3.19 0.18 -17.41
CA GLU A 126 -4.13 0.31 -18.53
C GLU A 126 -4.43 1.78 -18.82
N LYS A 127 -4.72 2.59 -17.78
CA LYS A 127 -4.91 4.03 -17.96
C LYS A 127 -3.63 4.73 -18.41
N ALA A 128 -2.47 4.35 -17.90
CA ALA A 128 -1.20 4.91 -18.35
C ALA A 128 -1.00 4.67 -19.87
N ARG A 129 -1.32 3.46 -20.35
CA ARG A 129 -1.29 3.12 -21.78
C ARG A 129 -2.29 3.94 -22.60
N THR A 130 -3.52 4.08 -22.10
CA THR A 130 -4.59 4.84 -22.77
C THR A 130 -4.21 6.31 -22.98
N TYR A 131 -3.57 6.93 -21.99
CA TYR A 131 -3.20 8.35 -22.03
C TYR A 131 -1.69 8.55 -22.27
N LYS A 132 -1.02 7.55 -22.87
CA LYS A 132 0.41 7.55 -23.16
C LYS A 132 0.89 8.78 -23.92
N THR A 133 0.10 9.24 -24.88
CA THR A 133 0.42 10.37 -25.76
C THR A 133 -0.35 11.64 -25.44
N THR A 134 -1.17 11.66 -24.38
CA THR A 134 -1.96 12.84 -23.99
C THR A 134 -1.06 13.89 -23.32
N PRO A 135 -0.79 15.04 -23.95
CA PRO A 135 0.08 16.05 -23.39
C PRO A 135 -0.58 16.75 -22.19
N CYS A 136 0.22 17.06 -21.20
CA CYS A 136 -0.15 17.90 -20.07
C CYS A 136 1.07 18.67 -19.58
N ILE A 137 0.84 19.75 -18.83
CA ILE A 137 1.95 20.51 -18.25
C ILE A 137 2.46 19.83 -16.97
N GLY A 138 3.75 19.57 -16.90
CA GLY A 138 4.45 19.19 -15.68
C GLY A 138 4.56 20.41 -14.75
N ARG A 139 4.38 20.19 -13.45
CA ARG A 139 4.46 21.25 -12.44
C ARG A 139 5.53 20.91 -11.41
N THR A 140 6.45 21.84 -11.16
CA THR A 140 7.40 21.81 -10.05
C THR A 140 7.13 23.02 -9.15
N HIS A 141 7.19 22.86 -7.84
CA HIS A 141 6.83 23.89 -6.86
C HIS A 141 5.40 24.49 -7.06
N GLY A 142 4.51 23.76 -7.75
CA GLY A 142 3.18 24.24 -8.13
C GLY A 142 3.16 25.15 -9.35
N ILE A 143 4.31 25.42 -9.98
CA ILE A 143 4.45 26.28 -11.16
C ILE A 143 4.58 25.42 -12.42
N HIS A 144 4.07 25.89 -13.54
CA HIS A 144 4.23 25.26 -14.85
C HIS A 144 5.71 25.16 -15.22
N ALA A 145 6.17 23.96 -15.53
CA ALA A 145 7.53 23.66 -15.96
C ALA A 145 7.52 23.28 -17.45
N GLU A 146 7.70 22.01 -17.75
CA GLU A 146 7.78 21.51 -19.13
C GLU A 146 6.63 20.54 -19.43
N PRO A 147 6.27 20.37 -20.72
CA PRO A 147 5.31 19.35 -21.14
C PRO A 147 5.74 17.94 -20.79
N MET A 148 4.79 17.12 -20.41
CA MET A 148 4.89 15.69 -20.27
C MET A 148 3.60 15.04 -20.75
N THR A 149 3.47 13.70 -20.64
CA THR A 149 2.18 13.06 -20.89
C THR A 149 1.48 12.68 -19.60
N PHE A 150 0.14 12.66 -19.64
CA PHE A 150 -0.65 12.17 -18.50
C PHE A 150 -0.37 10.68 -18.23
N GLY A 151 -0.13 9.90 -19.29
CA GLY A 151 0.29 8.50 -19.15
C GLY A 151 1.59 8.33 -18.37
N MET A 152 2.61 9.21 -18.58
CA MET A 152 3.86 9.19 -17.80
C MET A 152 3.61 9.47 -16.31
N LYS A 153 2.66 10.35 -15.99
CA LYS A 153 2.26 10.63 -14.60
C LYS A 153 1.71 9.35 -13.93
N LEU A 154 0.83 8.63 -14.61
CA LEU A 154 0.27 7.37 -14.13
C LEU A 154 1.32 6.27 -14.07
N LEU A 155 2.20 6.18 -15.05
CA LEU A 155 3.30 5.20 -15.07
C LEU A 155 4.27 5.38 -13.88
N ASN A 156 4.49 6.62 -13.44
CA ASN A 156 5.28 6.89 -12.24
C ASN A 156 4.59 6.42 -10.94
N TRP A 157 3.26 6.34 -10.92
CA TRP A 157 2.55 5.69 -9.82
C TRP A 157 2.71 4.18 -9.88
N TYR A 158 2.58 3.59 -11.07
CA TYR A 158 2.77 2.17 -11.29
C TYR A 158 4.16 1.70 -10.80
N ASP A 159 5.23 2.38 -11.18
CA ASP A 159 6.61 2.12 -10.76
C ASP A 159 6.77 2.13 -9.22
N GLN A 160 6.07 3.02 -8.52
CA GLN A 160 6.07 3.00 -7.06
C GLN A 160 5.35 1.78 -6.49
N LEU A 161 4.22 1.39 -7.08
CA LEU A 161 3.45 0.22 -6.64
C LEU A 161 4.21 -1.09 -6.88
N GLU A 162 5.03 -1.21 -7.92
CA GLU A 162 5.94 -2.36 -8.11
C GLU A 162 6.90 -2.52 -6.93
N ARG A 163 7.51 -1.43 -6.46
CA ARG A 163 8.37 -1.48 -5.26
C ARG A 163 7.59 -1.78 -3.98
N ASP A 164 6.29 -1.45 -3.92
CA ASP A 164 5.45 -1.83 -2.78
C ASP A 164 5.13 -3.32 -2.79
N VAL A 165 4.96 -3.96 -3.96
CA VAL A 165 4.87 -5.43 -4.08
C VAL A 165 6.12 -6.10 -3.48
N GLU A 166 7.32 -5.67 -3.88
CA GLU A 166 8.59 -6.22 -3.37
C GLU A 166 8.69 -6.10 -1.83
N ARG A 167 8.28 -4.95 -1.26
CA ARG A 167 8.27 -4.73 0.19
C ARG A 167 7.29 -5.66 0.92
N LEU A 168 6.10 -5.83 0.36
CA LEU A 168 5.08 -6.72 0.92
C LEU A 168 5.53 -8.19 0.84
N ASP A 169 6.15 -8.62 -0.25
CA ASP A 169 6.71 -9.95 -0.41
C ASP A 169 7.80 -10.24 0.63
N LEU A 170 8.70 -9.28 0.83
CA LEU A 170 9.74 -9.41 1.85
C LEU A 170 9.12 -9.50 3.26
N ALA A 171 8.18 -8.63 3.57
CA ALA A 171 7.49 -8.63 4.86
C ALA A 171 6.75 -9.95 5.10
N LYS A 172 6.03 -10.46 4.09
CA LYS A 172 5.33 -11.76 4.16
C LYS A 172 6.28 -12.92 4.44
N LYS A 173 7.46 -12.93 3.83
CA LYS A 173 8.49 -13.95 4.12
C LYS A 173 8.96 -13.89 5.56
N GLN A 174 9.13 -12.69 6.11
CA GLN A 174 9.64 -12.49 7.48
C GLN A 174 8.65 -12.86 8.57
N ILE A 175 7.33 -12.82 8.30
CA ILE A 175 6.29 -13.21 9.28
C ILE A 175 5.82 -14.66 9.08
N ASN A 176 6.37 -15.42 8.14
CA ASN A 176 5.93 -16.79 7.84
C ASN A 176 6.59 -17.83 8.79
N TYR A 177 6.61 -17.52 10.08
CA TYR A 177 7.19 -18.39 11.11
C TYR A 177 6.15 -18.72 12.17
N GLY A 178 6.17 -19.99 12.64
CA GLY A 178 5.51 -20.42 13.86
C GLY A 178 6.55 -20.71 14.96
N LYS A 179 6.09 -20.75 16.18
CA LYS A 179 6.90 -21.14 17.34
C LYS A 179 6.12 -22.07 18.26
N ILE A 180 6.75 -23.18 18.67
CA ILE A 180 6.27 -24.15 19.67
C ILE A 180 7.44 -24.46 20.58
N SER A 181 8.03 -23.45 21.19
CA SER A 181 9.31 -23.54 21.92
C SER A 181 9.16 -23.31 23.43
N GLY A 182 7.93 -23.16 23.91
CA GLY A 182 7.61 -23.03 25.33
C GLY A 182 7.85 -21.63 25.91
N ALA A 183 7.86 -21.54 27.22
CA ALA A 183 7.77 -20.31 27.99
C ALA A 183 8.91 -19.29 27.77
N VAL A 184 10.10 -19.72 27.36
CA VAL A 184 11.28 -18.88 27.14
C VAL A 184 12.12 -19.33 25.93
N GLY A 185 11.56 -20.18 25.06
CA GLY A 185 12.24 -20.60 23.83
C GLY A 185 13.25 -21.74 23.97
N THR A 186 13.26 -22.45 25.13
CA THR A 186 14.26 -23.49 25.44
C THR A 186 13.82 -24.89 25.10
N TYR A 187 12.62 -25.11 24.60
CA TYR A 187 12.03 -26.41 24.27
C TYR A 187 11.97 -27.40 25.48
N ALA A 188 11.88 -26.89 26.71
CA ALA A 188 11.96 -27.71 27.93
C ALA A 188 10.89 -28.80 27.99
N HIS A 189 9.71 -28.58 27.43
CA HIS A 189 8.58 -29.51 27.48
C HIS A 189 8.07 -29.93 26.10
N CYS A 190 8.50 -29.28 25.03
CA CYS A 190 8.11 -29.57 23.65
C CYS A 190 9.35 -29.51 22.76
N PRO A 191 9.91 -30.64 22.32
CA PRO A 191 11.19 -30.68 21.62
C PRO A 191 11.09 -30.04 20.21
N PRO A 192 12.21 -29.56 19.63
CA PRO A 192 12.22 -28.84 18.34
C PRO A 192 11.58 -29.60 17.17
N GLU A 193 11.59 -30.94 17.21
CA GLU A 193 10.97 -31.74 16.15
C GLU A 193 9.44 -31.63 16.13
N ILE A 194 8.83 -31.41 17.31
CA ILE A 194 7.38 -31.09 17.38
C ILE A 194 7.09 -29.75 16.73
N GLU A 195 7.86 -28.73 17.06
CA GLU A 195 7.73 -27.42 16.42
C GLU A 195 7.86 -27.50 14.90
N ALA A 196 8.92 -28.16 14.41
CA ALA A 196 9.16 -28.34 12.98
C ALA A 196 7.98 -29.05 12.30
N ARG A 197 7.43 -30.07 12.95
CA ARG A 197 6.28 -30.83 12.42
C ARG A 197 5.01 -29.99 12.42
N VAL A 198 4.69 -29.31 13.51
CA VAL A 198 3.51 -28.43 13.63
C VAL A 198 3.58 -27.32 12.59
N CYS A 199 4.71 -26.64 12.48
CA CYS A 199 4.89 -25.58 11.47
C CYS A 199 4.70 -26.12 10.05
N SER A 200 5.24 -27.31 9.75
CA SER A 200 5.04 -27.96 8.45
C SER A 200 3.55 -28.24 8.15
N LEU A 201 2.80 -28.76 9.14
CA LEU A 201 1.35 -29.02 9.00
C LEU A 201 0.54 -27.73 8.76
N LEU A 202 1.02 -26.61 9.28
CA LEU A 202 0.37 -25.31 9.17
C LEU A 202 0.84 -24.47 7.95
N GLY A 203 1.83 -24.98 7.18
CA GLY A 203 2.42 -24.22 6.05
C GLY A 203 3.24 -23.02 6.51
N LEU A 204 3.86 -23.10 7.69
CA LEU A 204 4.79 -22.14 8.27
C LEU A 204 6.20 -22.74 8.34
N GLN A 205 7.19 -21.91 8.58
CA GLN A 205 8.54 -22.31 8.95
C GLN A 205 8.68 -22.30 10.48
N ALA A 206 9.47 -23.20 11.04
CA ALA A 206 9.85 -23.12 12.45
C ALA A 206 10.81 -21.94 12.65
N ALA A 207 10.59 -21.14 13.68
CA ALA A 207 11.47 -20.03 14.00
C ALA A 207 12.88 -20.52 14.35
N PRO A 208 13.95 -19.95 13.79
CA PRO A 208 15.33 -20.36 14.12
C PRO A 208 15.66 -20.21 15.60
N ILE A 209 15.07 -19.23 16.23
CA ILE A 209 15.14 -18.93 17.66
C ILE A 209 13.95 -18.06 18.05
N SER A 210 13.48 -18.21 19.28
CA SER A 210 12.46 -17.34 19.86
C SER A 210 12.74 -17.15 21.37
N THR A 211 12.03 -16.21 21.96
CA THR A 211 11.87 -16.12 23.43
C THR A 211 10.54 -16.77 23.82
N GLN A 212 9.75 -16.16 24.68
CA GLN A 212 8.35 -16.60 24.84
C GLN A 212 7.53 -16.27 23.58
N ILE A 213 8.00 -15.33 22.77
CA ILE A 213 7.34 -14.84 21.54
C ILE A 213 8.33 -14.83 20.37
N LEU A 214 7.79 -14.71 19.15
CA LEU A 214 8.55 -14.32 17.98
C LEU A 214 9.03 -12.86 18.12
N GLN A 215 10.18 -12.53 17.56
CA GLN A 215 10.70 -11.16 17.59
C GLN A 215 9.78 -10.19 16.82
N ARG A 216 9.54 -9.03 17.40
CA ARG A 216 8.56 -8.06 16.87
C ARG A 216 9.11 -7.14 15.79
N ASP A 217 10.39 -7.17 15.48
CA ASP A 217 11.00 -6.44 14.36
C ASP A 217 10.42 -6.88 13.01
N ALA A 218 10.18 -8.17 12.79
CA ALA A 218 9.51 -8.68 11.59
C ALA A 218 8.07 -8.15 11.45
N HIS A 219 7.33 -8.10 12.56
CA HIS A 219 5.98 -7.54 12.60
C HIS A 219 5.99 -6.03 12.38
N ALA A 220 6.95 -5.30 12.99
CA ALA A 220 7.15 -3.87 12.74
C ALA A 220 7.46 -3.59 11.26
N ASN A 221 8.32 -4.43 10.63
CA ASN A 221 8.60 -4.31 9.21
C ASN A 221 7.34 -4.50 8.34
N LEU A 222 6.49 -5.48 8.67
CA LEU A 222 5.20 -5.68 7.98
C LEU A 222 4.31 -4.44 8.09
N VAL A 223 4.13 -3.90 9.30
CA VAL A 223 3.31 -2.71 9.53
C VAL A 223 3.87 -1.52 8.74
N ASN A 224 5.20 -1.35 8.71
CA ASN A 224 5.85 -0.30 7.93
C ASN A 224 5.68 -0.49 6.41
N ALA A 225 5.77 -1.72 5.89
CA ALA A 225 5.55 -2.02 4.48
C ALA A 225 4.12 -1.65 4.04
N VAL A 226 3.12 -2.04 4.83
CA VAL A 226 1.71 -1.67 4.57
C VAL A 226 1.50 -0.16 4.70
N THR A 227 2.21 0.50 5.61
CA THR A 227 2.15 1.97 5.78
C THR A 227 2.75 2.70 4.58
N LEU A 228 3.86 2.20 4.01
CA LEU A 228 4.45 2.77 2.80
C LEU A 228 3.51 2.63 1.60
N LEU A 229 2.84 1.49 1.43
CA LEU A 229 1.77 1.33 0.45
C LEU A 229 0.66 2.38 0.66
N GLY A 230 0.19 2.57 1.90
CA GLY A 230 -0.79 3.62 2.21
C GLY A 230 -0.31 5.03 1.85
N THR A 231 1.00 5.29 1.98
CA THR A 231 1.62 6.57 1.59
C THR A 231 1.70 6.72 0.06
N ALA A 232 1.90 5.63 -0.69
CA ALA A 232 1.79 5.64 -2.15
C ALA A 232 0.37 6.02 -2.60
N LEU A 233 -0.65 5.41 -1.99
CA LEU A 233 -2.06 5.73 -2.27
C LEU A 233 -2.40 7.19 -1.91
N GLU A 234 -1.85 7.71 -0.81
CA GLU A 234 -1.99 9.13 -0.44
C GLU A 234 -1.37 10.05 -1.48
N ARG A 235 -0.17 9.74 -1.98
CA ARG A 235 0.50 10.51 -3.04
C ARG A 235 -0.37 10.60 -4.31
N MET A 236 -0.93 9.47 -4.75
CA MET A 236 -1.86 9.43 -5.89
C MET A 236 -3.10 10.30 -5.63
N ALA A 237 -3.68 10.17 -4.45
CA ALA A 237 -4.86 10.92 -4.03
C ALA A 237 -4.59 12.43 -3.93
N LEU A 238 -3.43 12.84 -3.43
CA LEU A 238 -3.01 14.25 -3.37
C LEU A 238 -2.91 14.86 -4.77
N GLU A 239 -2.29 14.15 -5.72
CA GLU A 239 -2.18 14.62 -7.09
C GLU A 239 -3.57 14.77 -7.73
N ILE A 240 -4.47 13.80 -7.58
CA ILE A 240 -5.84 13.88 -8.08
C ILE A 240 -6.57 15.10 -7.49
N ARG A 241 -6.44 15.34 -6.19
CA ARG A 241 -7.02 16.54 -5.54
C ARG A 241 -6.48 17.85 -6.13
N HIS A 242 -5.17 17.90 -6.42
CA HIS A 242 -4.58 19.07 -7.06
C HIS A 242 -5.09 19.26 -8.50
N LEU A 243 -5.20 18.20 -9.27
CA LEU A 243 -5.69 18.25 -10.65
C LEU A 243 -7.20 18.52 -10.75
N GLN A 244 -7.97 18.25 -9.68
CA GLN A 244 -9.42 18.53 -9.63
C GLN A 244 -9.76 19.96 -9.16
N ARG A 245 -8.79 20.75 -8.71
CA ARG A 245 -9.06 22.13 -8.31
C ARG A 245 -9.71 22.92 -9.45
N THR A 246 -10.59 23.85 -9.11
CA THR A 246 -11.36 24.66 -10.08
C THR A 246 -10.46 25.35 -11.12
N GLU A 247 -9.30 25.83 -10.70
CA GLU A 247 -8.34 26.56 -11.54
C GLU A 247 -7.53 25.63 -12.46
N VAL A 248 -7.46 24.35 -12.15
CA VAL A 248 -6.70 23.34 -12.90
C VAL A 248 -7.63 22.46 -13.73
N LEU A 249 -8.54 21.77 -13.10
CA LEU A 249 -9.62 20.93 -13.64
C LEU A 249 -9.18 20.03 -14.80
N GLU A 250 -8.08 19.32 -14.64
CA GLU A 250 -7.56 18.35 -15.61
C GLU A 250 -8.16 16.95 -15.43
N VAL A 251 -8.63 16.66 -14.20
CA VAL A 251 -9.35 15.41 -13.87
C VAL A 251 -10.43 15.71 -12.84
N PHE A 252 -11.35 14.74 -12.64
CA PHE A 252 -12.21 14.69 -11.45
C PHE A 252 -12.63 13.27 -11.12
N GLU A 253 -12.97 13.03 -9.84
CA GLU A 253 -13.46 11.76 -9.35
C GLU A 253 -14.74 11.31 -10.09
N PRO A 254 -14.95 9.98 -10.22
CA PRO A 254 -16.20 9.48 -10.75
C PRO A 254 -17.37 9.93 -9.87
N PHE A 255 -18.45 10.35 -10.51
CA PHE A 255 -19.65 10.83 -9.84
C PHE A 255 -20.83 9.94 -10.24
N SER A 256 -21.34 9.15 -9.31
CA SER A 256 -22.43 8.21 -9.57
C SER A 256 -23.78 8.92 -9.75
N PRO A 257 -24.70 8.38 -10.57
CA PRO A 257 -26.06 8.89 -10.65
C PRO A 257 -26.70 8.94 -9.24
N GLY A 258 -27.28 10.08 -8.91
CA GLY A 258 -27.91 10.31 -7.59
C GLY A 258 -26.94 10.68 -6.45
N GLN A 259 -25.65 10.63 -6.66
CA GLN A 259 -24.64 11.11 -5.70
C GLN A 259 -24.78 12.62 -5.49
N LYS A 260 -24.72 13.07 -4.23
CA LYS A 260 -24.68 14.49 -3.88
C LYS A 260 -23.27 14.88 -3.47
N GLY A 261 -22.68 15.83 -4.19
CA GLY A 261 -21.31 16.31 -3.94
C GLY A 261 -21.21 17.31 -2.80
N SER A 262 -22.33 18.01 -2.50
CA SER A 262 -22.38 19.01 -1.44
C SER A 262 -23.81 19.10 -0.88
N SER A 263 -23.93 19.37 0.41
CA SER A 263 -25.23 19.60 1.07
C SER A 263 -25.85 20.96 0.71
N ALA A 264 -25.03 21.94 0.31
CA ALA A 264 -25.46 23.32 0.05
C ALA A 264 -25.42 23.70 -1.45
N MET A 265 -24.44 23.19 -2.21
CA MET A 265 -24.23 23.56 -3.61
C MET A 265 -24.36 22.33 -4.52
N PRO A 266 -25.49 22.14 -5.24
CA PRO A 266 -25.76 20.91 -6.00
C PRO A 266 -24.74 20.59 -7.11
N HIS A 267 -24.09 21.60 -7.66
CA HIS A 267 -23.09 21.47 -8.73
C HIS A 267 -21.67 21.13 -8.24
N LYS A 268 -21.42 21.23 -6.91
CA LYS A 268 -20.07 21.08 -6.34
C LYS A 268 -19.68 19.61 -6.23
N LYS A 269 -18.72 19.19 -7.06
CA LYS A 269 -18.13 17.84 -7.05
C LYS A 269 -16.84 17.86 -6.25
N ASN A 270 -16.91 17.47 -4.95
CA ASN A 270 -15.75 17.43 -4.09
C ASN A 270 -14.93 16.14 -4.30
N PRO A 271 -13.58 16.15 -4.19
CA PRO A 271 -12.73 14.96 -4.28
C PRO A 271 -12.74 14.16 -2.97
N ILE A 272 -13.92 13.69 -2.55
CA ILE A 272 -14.13 13.07 -1.23
C ILE A 272 -13.47 11.70 -1.07
N ILE A 273 -13.28 10.96 -2.17
CA ILE A 273 -12.59 9.66 -2.14
C ILE A 273 -11.11 9.90 -1.90
N ALA A 274 -10.50 10.79 -2.68
CA ALA A 274 -9.08 11.14 -2.53
C ALA A 274 -8.79 11.80 -1.17
N GLU A 275 -9.67 12.68 -0.67
CA GLU A 275 -9.55 13.25 0.68
C GLU A 275 -9.58 12.17 1.77
N ARG A 276 -10.44 11.17 1.62
CA ARG A 276 -10.54 10.04 2.54
C ARG A 276 -9.28 9.17 2.51
N LEU A 277 -8.73 8.87 1.32
CA LEU A 277 -7.47 8.15 1.21
C LEU A 277 -6.33 8.87 1.94
N CYS A 278 -6.22 10.19 1.79
CA CYS A 278 -5.26 11.00 2.54
C CYS A 278 -5.48 10.92 4.07
N GLY A 279 -6.74 10.90 4.52
CA GLY A 279 -7.08 10.74 5.93
C GLY A 279 -6.69 9.38 6.49
N MET A 280 -6.95 8.30 5.73
CA MET A 280 -6.65 6.92 6.13
C MET A 280 -5.14 6.66 6.22
N ALA A 281 -4.33 7.23 5.35
CA ALA A 281 -2.87 7.11 5.42
C ALA A 281 -2.29 7.63 6.75
N ARG A 282 -2.95 8.57 7.40
CA ARG A 282 -2.54 9.06 8.73
C ARG A 282 -2.70 8.00 9.81
N LEU A 283 -3.77 7.18 9.73
CA LEU A 283 -4.00 6.08 10.67
C LEU A 283 -2.88 5.03 10.52
N LEU A 284 -2.56 4.63 9.28
CA LEU A 284 -1.48 3.67 9.03
C LEU A 284 -0.15 4.14 9.62
N ARG A 285 0.20 5.42 9.48
CA ARG A 285 1.41 5.99 10.11
C ARG A 285 1.37 5.94 11.63
N GLY A 286 0.20 6.13 12.24
CA GLY A 286 0.02 5.94 13.68
C GLY A 286 0.27 4.48 14.10
N TYR A 287 -0.23 3.52 13.35
CA TYR A 287 0.00 2.09 13.61
C TYR A 287 1.47 1.68 13.40
N ALA A 288 2.17 2.29 12.43
CA ALA A 288 3.60 2.05 12.24
C ALA A 288 4.43 2.43 13.47
N LEU A 289 4.11 3.56 14.11
CA LEU A 289 4.77 3.97 15.34
C LEU A 289 4.54 2.94 16.45
N VAL A 290 3.30 2.50 16.66
CA VAL A 290 2.97 1.47 17.66
C VAL A 290 3.69 0.15 17.34
N GLY A 291 3.75 -0.26 16.07
CA GLY A 291 4.49 -1.45 15.65
C GLY A 291 5.97 -1.39 16.01
N MET A 292 6.60 -0.23 15.85
CA MET A 292 8.01 -0.03 16.24
C MET A 292 8.20 -0.06 17.77
N GLU A 293 7.30 0.56 18.54
CA GLU A 293 7.35 0.55 20.01
C GLU A 293 7.21 -0.87 20.60
N ASN A 294 6.52 -1.79 19.89
CA ASN A 294 6.37 -3.18 20.31
C ASN A 294 7.65 -4.05 20.14
N VAL A 295 8.71 -3.53 19.53
CA VAL A 295 9.98 -4.26 19.35
C VAL A 295 10.77 -4.36 20.67
N ALA A 296 10.81 -3.29 21.45
CA ALA A 296 11.60 -3.18 22.66
C ALA A 296 10.78 -3.65 23.88
N LEU A 297 10.83 -4.95 24.16
CA LEU A 297 10.18 -5.57 25.31
C LEU A 297 11.17 -5.95 26.40
N TRP A 298 10.69 -6.13 27.63
CA TRP A 298 11.51 -6.56 28.74
C TRP A 298 11.81 -8.05 28.67
N HIS A 299 13.09 -8.41 28.79
CA HIS A 299 13.60 -9.76 28.90
C HIS A 299 13.06 -10.65 27.74
N GLU A 300 12.59 -11.85 28.06
CA GLU A 300 12.03 -12.81 27.12
C GLU A 300 10.59 -12.46 26.67
N ARG A 301 9.90 -11.57 27.37
CA ARG A 301 8.63 -10.92 27.03
C ARG A 301 8.05 -10.18 28.24
N ASP A 302 7.52 -8.98 28.02
CA ASP A 302 6.41 -8.43 28.79
C ASP A 302 5.14 -8.38 27.92
N ILE A 303 3.96 -8.10 28.52
CA ILE A 303 2.69 -8.21 27.80
C ILE A 303 2.23 -6.88 27.16
N SER A 304 3.03 -5.83 27.21
CA SER A 304 2.63 -4.47 26.73
C SER A 304 2.26 -4.46 25.25
N HIS A 305 2.96 -5.26 24.42
CA HIS A 305 2.66 -5.40 22.99
C HIS A 305 1.27 -5.94 22.71
N SER A 306 0.78 -6.87 23.54
CA SER A 306 -0.42 -7.68 23.25
C SER A 306 -1.67 -6.84 23.12
N SER A 307 -1.90 -5.88 24.03
CA SER A 307 -3.06 -5.00 23.96
C SER A 307 -3.05 -4.09 22.73
N ALA A 308 -1.87 -3.64 22.32
CA ALA A 308 -1.69 -2.81 21.12
C ALA A 308 -1.93 -3.64 19.84
N GLU A 309 -1.34 -4.82 19.74
CA GLU A 309 -1.43 -5.71 18.57
C GLU A 309 -2.86 -6.17 18.28
N ARG A 310 -3.67 -6.42 19.31
CA ARG A 310 -5.10 -6.74 19.19
C ARG A 310 -5.91 -5.66 18.47
N VAL A 311 -5.44 -4.42 18.50
CA VAL A 311 -6.08 -3.28 17.84
C VAL A 311 -5.41 -2.99 16.49
N ILE A 312 -4.08 -2.83 16.49
CA ILE A 312 -3.42 -2.29 15.31
C ILE A 312 -3.38 -3.27 14.13
N TRP A 313 -3.24 -4.59 14.35
CA TRP A 313 -3.17 -5.54 13.25
C TRP A 313 -4.48 -5.64 12.47
N PRO A 314 -5.64 -5.94 13.08
CA PRO A 314 -6.90 -5.96 12.32
C PRO A 314 -7.21 -4.61 11.70
N ASP A 315 -7.00 -3.50 12.41
CA ASP A 315 -7.28 -2.17 11.90
C ASP A 315 -6.35 -1.76 10.74
N LEU A 316 -5.06 -2.12 10.80
CA LEU A 316 -4.09 -1.92 9.71
C LEU A 316 -4.59 -2.54 8.39
N PHE A 317 -4.99 -3.82 8.45
CA PHE A 317 -5.43 -4.55 7.27
C PHE A 317 -6.79 -4.07 6.74
N HIS A 318 -7.71 -3.76 7.62
CA HIS A 318 -8.99 -3.13 7.22
C HIS A 318 -8.76 -1.80 6.50
N VAL A 319 -7.94 -0.91 7.08
CA VAL A 319 -7.65 0.40 6.49
C VAL A 319 -6.95 0.24 5.14
N ALA A 320 -5.91 -0.58 5.07
CA ALA A 320 -5.14 -0.76 3.84
C ALA A 320 -5.97 -1.39 2.72
N HIS A 321 -6.75 -2.43 3.01
CA HIS A 321 -7.63 -3.09 2.04
C HIS A 321 -8.74 -2.13 1.56
N TYR A 322 -9.36 -1.39 2.47
CA TYR A 322 -10.32 -0.36 2.11
C TYR A 322 -9.70 0.70 1.18
N MET A 323 -8.48 1.17 1.49
CA MET A 323 -7.76 2.15 0.67
C MET A 323 -7.48 1.61 -0.73
N LEU A 324 -6.98 0.37 -0.86
CA LEU A 324 -6.71 -0.27 -2.16
C LEU A 324 -7.97 -0.37 -3.02
N ARG A 325 -9.07 -0.86 -2.46
CA ARG A 325 -10.36 -0.96 -3.19
C ARG A 325 -10.86 0.42 -3.63
N LYS A 326 -10.75 1.43 -2.77
CA LYS A 326 -11.18 2.80 -3.12
C LYS A 326 -10.25 3.45 -4.13
N ALA A 327 -8.95 3.26 -4.03
CA ALA A 327 -7.99 3.75 -5.01
C ALA A 327 -8.21 3.09 -6.38
N ARG A 328 -8.40 1.76 -6.43
CA ARG A 328 -8.72 1.06 -7.67
C ARG A 328 -9.96 1.65 -8.36
N ASN A 329 -11.07 1.78 -7.62
CA ASN A 329 -12.31 2.32 -8.17
C ASN A 329 -12.19 3.80 -8.56
N LEU A 330 -11.41 4.59 -7.80
CA LEU A 330 -11.12 5.98 -8.12
C LEU A 330 -10.36 6.10 -9.44
N ILE A 331 -9.28 5.33 -9.61
CA ILE A 331 -8.48 5.38 -10.84
C ILE A 331 -9.26 4.82 -12.03
N GLU A 332 -9.98 3.70 -11.87
CA GLU A 332 -10.79 3.11 -12.93
C GLU A 332 -11.84 4.10 -13.46
N GLY A 333 -12.57 4.77 -12.56
CA GLY A 333 -13.62 5.73 -12.89
C GLY A 333 -13.14 7.16 -13.09
N LEU A 334 -11.83 7.44 -12.98
CA LEU A 334 -11.29 8.81 -13.08
C LEU A 334 -11.66 9.44 -14.42
N VAL A 335 -12.36 10.57 -14.37
CA VAL A 335 -12.69 11.35 -15.55
C VAL A 335 -11.51 12.26 -15.88
N ILE A 336 -10.97 12.11 -17.07
CA ILE A 336 -9.79 12.82 -17.56
C ILE A 336 -10.24 13.80 -18.63
N LEU A 337 -9.74 15.03 -18.59
CA LEU A 337 -10.13 16.15 -19.45
C LEU A 337 -8.95 16.64 -20.29
N PRO A 338 -8.62 15.98 -21.41
CA PRO A 338 -7.50 16.37 -22.28
C PRO A 338 -7.58 17.82 -22.78
N GLU A 339 -8.80 18.32 -23.03
CA GLU A 339 -8.96 19.71 -23.49
C GLU A 339 -8.53 20.71 -22.42
N ASN A 340 -8.77 20.42 -21.14
CA ASN A 340 -8.31 21.28 -20.04
C ASN A 340 -6.80 21.15 -19.82
N MET A 341 -6.22 19.97 -20.03
CA MET A 341 -4.77 19.79 -20.02
C MET A 341 -4.10 20.65 -21.10
N GLN A 342 -4.65 20.63 -22.32
CA GLN A 342 -4.18 21.47 -23.41
C GLN A 342 -4.33 22.97 -23.10
N LYS A 343 -5.49 23.38 -22.59
CA LYS A 343 -5.73 24.79 -22.18
C LYS A 343 -4.73 25.24 -21.11
N ASN A 344 -4.41 24.40 -20.14
CA ASN A 344 -3.44 24.73 -19.09
C ASN A 344 -2.00 24.79 -19.65
N LEU A 345 -1.67 23.94 -20.61
CA LEU A 345 -0.42 23.98 -21.35
C LEU A 345 -0.27 25.31 -22.10
N ASP A 346 -1.31 25.72 -22.83
CA ASP A 346 -1.34 26.96 -23.61
C ASP A 346 -1.36 28.24 -22.75
N ALA A 347 -1.78 28.12 -21.48
CA ALA A 347 -1.86 29.25 -20.55
C ALA A 347 -0.52 29.95 -20.30
N THR A 348 0.60 29.24 -20.49
CA THR A 348 1.94 29.84 -20.41
C THR A 348 2.32 30.66 -21.65
N ARG A 349 1.50 30.69 -22.69
CA ARG A 349 1.79 31.38 -23.94
C ARG A 349 3.13 31.00 -24.57
N GLY A 350 3.53 29.72 -24.43
CA GLY A 350 4.76 29.15 -24.95
C GLY A 350 6.00 29.38 -24.10
N LEU A 351 5.90 29.90 -22.87
CA LEU A 351 7.06 30.14 -22.00
C LEU A 351 7.84 28.86 -21.65
N PHE A 352 7.21 27.70 -21.64
CA PHE A 352 7.90 26.43 -21.37
C PHE A 352 8.92 26.07 -22.44
N PHE A 353 8.89 26.68 -23.64
CA PHE A 353 9.91 26.51 -24.67
C PHE A 353 11.20 27.30 -24.39
N SER A 354 11.25 28.16 -23.37
CA SER A 354 12.37 29.06 -23.10
C SER A 354 13.73 28.35 -23.02
N GLN A 355 13.77 27.16 -22.40
CA GLN A 355 15.00 26.38 -22.33
C GLN A 355 15.43 25.86 -23.72
N LYS A 356 14.50 25.36 -24.52
CA LYS A 356 14.79 24.88 -25.87
C LYS A 356 15.29 26.02 -26.76
N VAL A 357 14.67 27.20 -26.68
CA VAL A 357 15.14 28.42 -27.38
C VAL A 357 16.56 28.77 -26.95
N LEU A 358 16.82 28.77 -25.63
CA LEU A 358 18.15 29.06 -25.09
C LEU A 358 19.22 28.12 -25.66
N LEU A 359 18.94 26.80 -25.64
CA LEU A 359 19.87 25.79 -26.15
C LEU A 359 20.11 25.93 -27.65
N THR A 360 19.04 26.16 -28.45
CA THR A 360 19.17 26.33 -29.90
C THR A 360 19.96 27.60 -30.27
N LEU A 361 19.80 28.70 -29.51
CA LEU A 361 20.62 29.92 -29.69
C LEU A 361 22.09 29.66 -29.44
N ILE A 362 22.46 28.77 -28.52
CA ILE A 362 23.83 28.41 -28.24
C ILE A 362 24.38 27.44 -29.34
N GLU A 363 23.61 26.39 -29.62
CA GLU A 363 24.05 25.27 -30.48
C GLU A 363 24.08 25.64 -31.96
N GLU A 364 23.05 26.32 -32.44
CA GLU A 364 22.87 26.67 -33.85
C GLU A 364 23.14 28.17 -34.10
N GLY A 365 22.73 29.03 -33.17
CA GLY A 365 22.90 30.48 -33.30
C GLY A 365 24.28 31.00 -32.93
N GLY A 366 25.14 30.16 -32.36
CA GLY A 366 26.52 30.51 -31.98
C GLY A 366 26.64 31.59 -30.91
N MET A 367 25.55 31.85 -30.14
CA MET A 367 25.56 32.82 -29.03
C MET A 367 26.30 32.26 -27.81
N SER A 368 26.93 33.15 -27.04
CA SER A 368 27.36 32.79 -25.67
C SER A 368 26.15 32.43 -24.83
N ARG A 369 26.35 31.56 -23.82
CA ARG A 369 25.27 31.18 -22.88
C ARG A 369 24.67 32.40 -22.16
N GLU A 370 25.50 33.37 -21.81
CA GLU A 370 25.12 34.58 -21.08
C GLU A 370 24.26 35.51 -21.95
N ASP A 371 24.64 35.70 -23.19
CA ASP A 371 23.89 36.53 -24.15
C ASP A 371 22.57 35.85 -24.52
N ALA A 372 22.58 34.56 -24.84
CA ALA A 372 21.37 33.79 -25.11
C ALA A 372 20.40 33.85 -23.93
N TYR A 373 20.90 33.64 -22.70
CA TYR A 373 20.08 33.70 -21.49
C TYR A 373 19.43 35.10 -21.33
N ARG A 374 20.22 36.19 -21.50
CA ARG A 374 19.72 37.55 -21.37
C ARG A 374 18.59 37.83 -22.38
N HIS A 375 18.79 37.52 -23.67
CA HIS A 375 17.79 37.80 -24.70
C HIS A 375 16.53 36.95 -24.56
N VAL A 376 16.68 35.67 -24.14
CA VAL A 376 15.53 34.78 -23.83
C VAL A 376 14.78 35.31 -22.61
N GLN A 377 15.49 35.71 -21.55
CA GLN A 377 14.88 36.23 -20.33
C GLN A 377 14.11 37.52 -20.58
N ASP A 378 14.67 38.49 -21.33
CA ASP A 378 14.00 39.72 -21.68
C ASP A 378 12.66 39.46 -22.40
N SER A 379 12.67 38.60 -23.40
CA SER A 379 11.47 38.20 -24.14
C SER A 379 10.47 37.44 -23.26
N ALA A 380 10.97 36.56 -22.39
CA ALA A 380 10.14 35.78 -21.48
C ALA A 380 9.44 36.66 -20.43
N MET A 381 10.15 37.65 -19.86
CA MET A 381 9.56 38.56 -18.89
C MET A 381 8.49 39.46 -19.52
N ARG A 382 8.65 39.87 -20.77
CA ARG A 382 7.60 40.59 -21.54
C ARG A 382 6.36 39.70 -21.74
N CYS A 383 6.57 38.42 -22.10
CA CYS A 383 5.47 37.44 -22.20
C CYS A 383 4.76 37.22 -20.85
N TRP A 384 5.53 37.08 -19.77
CA TRP A 384 5.00 36.97 -18.42
C TRP A 384 4.14 38.16 -18.02
N ASN A 385 4.54 39.37 -18.39
CA ASN A 385 3.79 40.62 -18.16
C ASN A 385 2.56 40.79 -19.09
N GLY A 386 2.34 39.82 -20.00
CA GLY A 386 1.14 39.81 -20.84
C GLY A 386 1.28 40.60 -22.16
N GLU A 387 2.48 40.98 -22.58
CA GLU A 387 2.73 41.77 -23.78
C GLU A 387 2.51 41.01 -25.12
N GLY A 388 2.43 39.64 -25.06
CA GLY A 388 2.19 38.84 -26.25
C GLY A 388 2.53 37.36 -26.03
N HIS A 389 2.45 36.57 -27.10
CA HIS A 389 2.91 35.19 -27.12
C HIS A 389 4.44 35.11 -27.18
N PHE A 390 5.08 34.15 -26.51
CA PHE A 390 6.53 34.12 -26.39
C PHE A 390 7.24 34.02 -27.74
N LEU A 391 6.73 33.22 -28.69
CA LEU A 391 7.25 33.16 -30.07
C LEU A 391 7.23 34.53 -30.80
N GLU A 392 6.15 35.29 -30.64
CA GLU A 392 6.02 36.59 -31.26
C GLU A 392 7.05 37.57 -30.69
N LEU A 393 7.25 37.57 -29.38
CA LEU A 393 8.22 38.43 -28.70
C LEU A 393 9.68 38.06 -29.05
N LEU A 394 9.97 36.77 -29.19
CA LEU A 394 11.27 36.31 -29.69
C LEU A 394 11.51 36.76 -31.13
N SER A 395 10.49 36.67 -31.99
CA SER A 395 10.57 37.07 -33.39
C SER A 395 10.76 38.59 -33.58
N GLN A 396 10.45 39.41 -32.57
CA GLN A 396 10.69 40.84 -32.55
C GLN A 396 12.07 41.24 -32.01
N ASN A 397 12.81 40.30 -31.42
CA ASN A 397 14.15 40.56 -30.88
C ASN A 397 15.22 40.49 -32.00
N PRO A 398 15.88 41.63 -32.37
CA PRO A 398 16.82 41.66 -33.49
C PRO A 398 18.04 40.71 -33.30
N GLU A 399 18.51 40.54 -32.07
CA GLU A 399 19.67 39.66 -31.79
C GLU A 399 19.30 38.17 -31.93
N ILE A 400 18.06 37.83 -31.57
CA ILE A 400 17.56 36.46 -31.74
C ILE A 400 17.33 36.14 -33.22
N THR A 401 16.67 37.05 -33.96
CA THR A 401 16.37 36.86 -35.38
C THR A 401 17.62 36.95 -36.29
N LYS A 402 18.69 37.56 -35.82
CA LYS A 402 20.00 37.52 -36.48
C LYS A 402 20.69 36.15 -36.33
N ALA A 403 20.49 35.50 -35.19
CA ALA A 403 21.12 34.20 -34.85
C ALA A 403 20.29 33.00 -35.35
N LEU A 404 18.97 33.07 -35.33
CA LEU A 404 18.05 32.00 -35.75
C LEU A 404 17.03 32.51 -36.77
N SER A 405 16.72 31.68 -37.77
CA SER A 405 15.66 31.98 -38.72
C SER A 405 14.28 31.92 -38.04
N LEU A 406 13.29 32.64 -38.63
CA LEU A 406 11.90 32.56 -38.14
C LEU A 406 11.31 31.13 -38.31
N GLU A 407 11.82 30.36 -39.26
CA GLU A 407 11.43 28.97 -39.47
C GLU A 407 11.95 28.09 -38.33
N THR A 408 13.23 28.16 -38.00
CA THR A 408 13.83 27.46 -36.84
C THR A 408 13.11 27.82 -35.53
N LEU A 409 12.78 29.15 -35.34
CA LEU A 409 12.04 29.54 -34.15
C LEU A 409 10.65 28.90 -34.09
N ARG A 410 9.92 28.74 -35.19
CA ARG A 410 8.62 28.09 -35.24
C ARG A 410 8.71 26.59 -34.97
N GLU A 411 9.74 25.90 -35.48
CA GLU A 411 9.97 24.50 -35.26
C GLU A 411 10.22 24.17 -33.77
N ILE A 412 10.88 25.10 -33.04
CA ILE A 412 11.07 24.95 -31.59
C ILE A 412 9.73 24.86 -30.82
N PHE A 413 8.68 25.54 -31.33
CA PHE A 413 7.38 25.63 -30.66
C PHE A 413 6.45 24.43 -30.97
N ASP A 414 7.05 23.24 -31.18
CA ASP A 414 6.34 21.96 -31.26
C ASP A 414 6.48 21.18 -29.94
N VAL A 415 5.34 20.91 -29.30
CA VAL A 415 5.29 20.14 -28.04
C VAL A 415 5.87 18.73 -28.21
N SER A 416 5.85 18.16 -29.41
CA SER A 416 6.35 16.80 -29.68
C SER A 416 7.82 16.61 -29.31
N ILE A 417 8.62 17.69 -29.30
CA ILE A 417 10.04 17.65 -28.90
C ILE A 417 10.26 17.18 -27.46
N TYR A 418 9.27 17.38 -26.57
CA TYR A 418 9.32 16.91 -25.19
C TYR A 418 8.84 15.45 -25.04
N LEU A 419 8.19 14.91 -26.06
CA LEU A 419 7.47 13.64 -25.98
C LEU A 419 8.15 12.50 -26.75
N HIS A 420 9.24 12.76 -27.47
CA HIS A 420 9.88 11.79 -28.36
C HIS A 420 10.49 10.56 -27.63
N HIS A 421 10.73 10.64 -26.32
CA HIS A 421 11.22 9.50 -25.52
C HIS A 421 10.12 8.74 -24.78
N VAL A 422 8.85 9.10 -24.94
CA VAL A 422 7.73 8.45 -24.24
C VAL A 422 7.69 6.95 -24.50
N ASP A 423 7.88 6.52 -25.76
CA ASP A 423 7.90 5.11 -26.13
C ASP A 423 9.04 4.34 -25.43
N THR A 424 10.21 4.93 -25.39
CA THR A 424 11.38 4.36 -24.69
C THR A 424 11.14 4.22 -23.18
N ILE A 425 10.48 5.21 -22.58
CA ILE A 425 10.14 5.17 -21.14
C ILE A 425 9.14 4.05 -20.88
N PHE A 426 8.07 3.97 -21.67
CA PHE A 426 7.04 2.94 -21.51
C PHE A 426 7.58 1.52 -21.76
N ALA A 427 8.53 1.35 -22.70
CA ALA A 427 9.12 0.05 -22.98
C ALA A 427 9.83 -0.58 -21.77
N ARG A 428 10.25 0.20 -20.77
CA ARG A 428 10.89 -0.31 -19.54
C ARG A 428 9.92 -1.08 -18.64
N PHE A 429 8.61 -0.87 -18.81
CA PHE A 429 7.54 -1.47 -18.00
C PHE A 429 6.70 -2.49 -18.78
N LEU A 430 6.97 -2.68 -20.06
CA LEU A 430 6.19 -3.57 -20.93
C LEU A 430 6.93 -4.86 -21.31
N THR A 431 8.13 -5.10 -20.76
CA THR A 431 8.98 -6.26 -21.09
C THR A 431 8.66 -7.52 -20.30
N SER A 432 7.51 -7.58 -19.63
CA SER A 432 7.07 -8.73 -18.80
C SER A 432 5.72 -9.26 -19.30
N GLU A 433 5.65 -9.64 -20.57
CA GLU A 433 4.63 -10.57 -21.09
C GLU A 433 5.25 -11.88 -21.48
#